data_554a2f61b0b46449b54b755f7eaf57c9
#
_entry.id   554a2f61b0b46449b54b755f7eaf57c9
#
_cell.length_a   1.000
_cell.length_b   1.000
_cell.length_c   1.000
_cell.angle_alpha   90.00
_cell.angle_beta   90.00
_cell.angle_gamma   90.00
#
_symmetry.space_group_name_H-M   'P 1'
#
loop_
_entity.id
_entity.type
_entity.pdbx_description
1 polymer ?
#
loop_
_entity_poly.entity_id
_entity_poly.type
_entity_poly.pdbx_seq_one_letter_code
_entity_poly.pdbx_strand_id
1 'polypeptide(L)'
;MNINKAIIEKLAEGDHNAFHQVFKAFYGKVYYFALGFIKNQTDADDITQMVFTKLWMKRSMLAEVENIDTYLYTITKNTVLNFISSNKSHILDIETIKNLREPCPSQQEQVEAQDLQILIDMIVSNMPPQRQAVYRMSREEGLTNEEISQKMGIQKKTVENHLNLALGDIRKMLKILILLLCKWV
;
A
#
# COMPACT_ATOMS: atom_id res chain seq x y z
N MET A 1 20.78 -13.67 0.90
CA MET A 1 21.87 -13.05 0.11
C MET A 1 21.94 -11.61 0.56
N ASN A 2 23.06 -11.16 1.12
CA ASN A 2 23.15 -9.80 1.65
C ASN A 2 23.63 -8.86 0.52
N ILE A 3 22.79 -7.90 0.13
CA ILE A 3 23.17 -6.88 -0.86
C ILE A 3 24.04 -5.85 -0.13
N ASN A 4 25.31 -5.79 -0.50
CA ASN A 4 26.25 -4.83 0.09
C ASN A 4 26.29 -3.51 -0.70
N LYS A 5 26.87 -2.47 -0.10
CA LYS A 5 26.99 -1.13 -0.69
C LYS A 5 27.65 -1.15 -2.08
N ALA A 6 28.68 -1.97 -2.26
CA ALA A 6 29.39 -2.08 -3.55
C ALA A 6 28.48 -2.57 -4.70
N ILE A 7 27.50 -3.43 -4.42
CA ILE A 7 26.52 -3.87 -5.43
C ILE A 7 25.59 -2.72 -5.78
N ILE A 8 25.19 -1.90 -4.81
CA ILE A 8 24.32 -0.74 -5.03
C ILE A 8 25.03 0.34 -5.84
N GLU A 9 26.31 0.61 -5.56
CA GLU A 9 27.14 1.53 -6.33
C GLU A 9 27.26 1.09 -7.79
N LYS A 10 27.57 -0.18 -8.05
CA LYS A 10 27.60 -0.74 -9.41
C LYS A 10 26.23 -0.67 -10.10
N LEU A 11 25.14 -0.91 -9.36
CA LEU A 11 23.78 -0.75 -9.91
C LEU A 11 23.52 0.71 -10.30
N ALA A 12 23.95 1.68 -9.48
CA ALA A 12 23.83 3.11 -9.80
C ALA A 12 24.59 3.49 -11.08
N GLU A 13 25.73 2.85 -11.34
CA GLU A 13 26.52 2.99 -12.57
C GLU A 13 25.89 2.29 -13.79
N GLY A 14 24.85 1.47 -13.59
CA GLY A 14 24.14 0.77 -14.66
C GLY A 14 24.64 -0.65 -14.94
N ASP A 15 25.32 -1.29 -13.99
CA ASP A 15 25.76 -2.66 -14.12
C ASP A 15 24.55 -3.64 -14.08
N HIS A 16 24.34 -4.34 -15.18
CA HIS A 16 23.26 -5.32 -15.32
C HIS A 16 23.41 -6.53 -14.38
N ASN A 17 24.63 -6.94 -14.04
CA ASN A 17 24.87 -8.04 -13.11
C ASN A 17 24.51 -7.63 -11.68
N ALA A 18 24.83 -6.39 -11.28
CA ALA A 18 24.41 -5.84 -10.01
C ALA A 18 22.88 -5.74 -9.92
N PHE A 19 22.23 -5.28 -11.01
CA PHE A 19 20.76 -5.28 -11.09
C PHE A 19 20.18 -6.68 -10.92
N HIS A 20 20.73 -7.68 -11.63
CA HIS A 20 20.26 -9.06 -11.52
C HIS A 20 20.40 -9.62 -10.09
N GLN A 21 21.48 -9.29 -9.39
CA GLN A 21 21.65 -9.69 -7.99
C GLN A 21 20.60 -9.07 -7.09
N VAL A 22 20.32 -7.77 -7.24
CA VAL A 22 19.26 -7.07 -6.49
C VAL A 22 17.90 -7.64 -6.84
N PHE A 23 17.60 -7.83 -8.13
CA PHE A 23 16.37 -8.45 -8.59
C PHE A 23 16.14 -9.82 -7.92
N LYS A 24 17.14 -10.71 -7.99
CA LYS A 24 17.05 -12.07 -7.41
C LYS A 24 16.84 -12.04 -5.89
N ALA A 25 17.48 -11.09 -5.19
CA ALA A 25 17.38 -10.96 -3.74
C ALA A 25 15.99 -10.43 -3.29
N PHE A 26 15.38 -9.53 -4.06
CA PHE A 26 14.18 -8.80 -3.65
C PHE A 26 12.90 -9.20 -4.39
N TYR A 27 12.97 -9.93 -5.50
CA TYR A 27 11.80 -10.33 -6.28
C TYR A 27 10.70 -10.93 -5.41
N GLY A 28 11.04 -11.95 -4.62
CA GLY A 28 10.07 -12.61 -3.75
C GLY A 28 9.43 -11.66 -2.71
N LYS A 29 10.23 -10.78 -2.11
CA LYS A 29 9.73 -9.79 -1.16
C LYS A 29 8.70 -8.85 -1.82
N VAL A 30 9.03 -8.29 -2.99
CA VAL A 30 8.18 -7.38 -3.76
C VAL A 30 6.90 -8.09 -4.22
N TYR A 31 7.04 -9.28 -4.82
CA TYR A 31 5.92 -10.07 -5.32
C TYR A 31 4.92 -10.44 -4.24
N TYR A 32 5.39 -11.03 -3.12
CA TYR A 32 4.49 -11.42 -2.04
C TYR A 32 3.87 -10.23 -1.32
N PHE A 33 4.57 -9.09 -1.26
CA PHE A 33 3.99 -7.85 -0.78
C PHE A 33 2.82 -7.42 -1.69
N ALA A 34 3.04 -7.32 -3.00
CA ALA A 34 2.00 -6.96 -3.96
C ALA A 34 0.82 -7.95 -3.91
N LEU A 35 1.10 -9.25 -3.91
CA LEU A 35 0.08 -10.31 -3.86
C LEU A 35 -0.78 -10.23 -2.58
N GLY A 36 -0.17 -9.85 -1.44
CA GLY A 36 -0.89 -9.66 -0.17
C GLY A 36 -1.99 -8.61 -0.26
N PHE A 37 -1.81 -7.57 -1.08
CA PHE A 37 -2.79 -6.48 -1.28
C PHE A 37 -3.74 -6.74 -2.45
N ILE A 38 -3.21 -7.19 -3.59
CA ILE A 38 -3.97 -7.30 -4.84
C ILE A 38 -4.76 -8.61 -4.91
N LYS A 39 -4.26 -9.69 -4.28
CA LYS A 39 -4.84 -11.04 -4.29
C LYS A 39 -5.03 -11.65 -5.69
N ASN A 40 -4.36 -11.10 -6.70
CA ASN A 40 -4.32 -11.58 -8.07
C ASN A 40 -2.85 -11.77 -8.47
N GLN A 41 -2.50 -12.97 -8.94
CA GLN A 41 -1.11 -13.31 -9.27
C GLN A 41 -0.59 -12.51 -10.47
N THR A 42 -1.39 -12.37 -11.52
CA THR A 42 -1.00 -11.63 -12.73
C THR A 42 -0.73 -10.16 -12.41
N ASP A 43 -1.64 -9.52 -11.69
CA ASP A 43 -1.48 -8.12 -11.29
C ASP A 43 -0.28 -7.93 -10.34
N ALA A 44 -0.02 -8.91 -9.45
CA ALA A 44 1.13 -8.87 -8.57
C ALA A 44 2.46 -9.00 -9.34
N ASP A 45 2.51 -9.83 -10.40
CA ASP A 45 3.65 -9.93 -11.31
C ASP A 45 3.87 -8.61 -12.06
N ASP A 46 2.82 -8.00 -12.59
CA ASP A 46 2.90 -6.72 -13.30
C ASP A 46 3.41 -5.60 -12.38
N ILE A 47 2.90 -5.53 -11.15
CA ILE A 47 3.39 -4.57 -10.15
C ILE A 47 4.86 -4.82 -9.84
N THR A 48 5.26 -6.08 -9.70
CA THR A 48 6.65 -6.44 -9.43
C THR A 48 7.57 -5.97 -10.57
N GLN A 49 7.18 -6.20 -11.82
CA GLN A 49 7.90 -5.70 -12.99
C GLN A 49 7.99 -4.17 -13.00
N MET A 50 6.88 -3.48 -12.70
CA MET A 50 6.86 -2.00 -12.61
C MET A 50 7.82 -1.49 -11.52
N VAL A 51 7.90 -2.15 -10.36
CA VAL A 51 8.82 -1.77 -9.27
C VAL A 51 10.26 -1.86 -9.73
N PHE A 52 10.67 -2.97 -10.33
CA PHE A 52 12.05 -3.16 -10.80
C PHE A 52 12.38 -2.28 -12.01
N THR A 53 11.41 -1.97 -12.87
CA THR A 53 11.57 -0.99 -13.93
C THR A 53 11.84 0.41 -13.37
N LYS A 54 11.07 0.84 -12.36
CA LYS A 54 11.30 2.12 -11.67
C LYS A 54 12.66 2.16 -10.97
N LEU A 55 13.06 1.07 -10.31
CA LEU A 55 14.37 0.94 -9.70
C LEU A 55 15.49 1.16 -10.74
N TRP A 56 15.39 0.51 -11.89
CA TRP A 56 16.35 0.66 -12.96
C TRP A 56 16.38 2.07 -13.55
N MET A 57 15.22 2.66 -13.77
CA MET A 57 15.10 4.02 -14.30
C MET A 57 15.70 5.07 -13.35
N LYS A 58 15.55 4.88 -12.04
CA LYS A 58 16.06 5.80 -11.01
C LYS A 58 17.40 5.35 -10.41
N ARG A 59 18.12 4.41 -11.05
CA ARG A 59 19.32 3.79 -10.50
C ARG A 59 20.44 4.78 -10.11
N SER A 60 20.58 5.88 -10.84
CA SER A 60 21.61 6.90 -10.51
C SER A 60 21.42 7.53 -9.13
N MET A 61 20.18 7.58 -8.62
CA MET A 61 19.89 8.10 -7.28
C MET A 61 20.25 7.12 -6.17
N LEU A 62 20.51 5.84 -6.51
CA LEU A 62 20.82 4.81 -5.51
C LEU A 62 22.17 5.00 -4.82
N ALA A 63 23.07 5.79 -5.40
CA ALA A 63 24.34 6.16 -4.77
C ALA A 63 24.13 6.92 -3.44
N GLU A 64 23.00 7.64 -3.30
CA GLU A 64 22.63 8.43 -2.13
C GLU A 64 21.73 7.66 -1.15
N VAL A 65 21.30 6.45 -1.53
CA VAL A 65 20.36 5.65 -0.72
C VAL A 65 21.14 4.91 0.37
N GLU A 66 20.84 5.22 1.62
CA GLU A 66 21.45 4.57 2.78
C GLU A 66 21.00 3.10 2.94
N ASN A 67 19.73 2.81 2.64
CA ASN A 67 19.13 1.50 2.82
C ASN A 67 18.26 1.11 1.62
N ILE A 68 18.72 0.14 0.84
CA ILE A 68 18.01 -0.37 -0.35
C ILE A 68 16.70 -1.07 0.00
N ASP A 69 16.62 -1.75 1.16
CA ASP A 69 15.38 -2.41 1.62
C ASP A 69 14.27 -1.37 1.81
N THR A 70 14.56 -0.28 2.54
CA THR A 70 13.61 0.82 2.78
C THR A 70 13.20 1.50 1.47
N TYR A 71 14.16 1.73 0.58
CA TYR A 71 13.90 2.35 -0.72
C TYR A 71 12.97 1.48 -1.59
N LEU A 72 13.29 0.18 -1.73
CA LEU A 72 12.45 -0.76 -2.47
C LEU A 72 11.06 -0.93 -1.86
N TYR A 73 10.98 -0.97 -0.52
CA TYR A 73 9.69 -0.99 0.17
C TYR A 73 8.84 0.23 -0.22
N THR A 74 9.41 1.42 -0.18
CA THR A 74 8.71 2.67 -0.52
C THR A 74 8.21 2.66 -1.96
N ILE A 75 9.06 2.27 -2.92
CA ILE A 75 8.63 2.15 -4.33
C ILE A 75 7.53 1.10 -4.48
N THR A 76 7.67 -0.05 -3.81
CA THR A 76 6.68 -1.14 -3.89
C THR A 76 5.34 -0.69 -3.36
N LYS A 77 5.33 -0.10 -2.15
CA LYS A 77 4.12 0.44 -1.51
C LYS A 77 3.42 1.43 -2.45
N ASN A 78 4.15 2.43 -2.93
CA ASN A 78 3.59 3.46 -3.80
C ASN A 78 3.09 2.88 -5.14
N THR A 79 3.76 1.87 -5.68
CA THR A 79 3.32 1.24 -6.94
C THR A 79 2.04 0.44 -6.74
N VAL A 80 1.91 -0.29 -5.62
CA VAL A 80 0.67 -1.00 -5.24
C VAL A 80 -0.48 -0.02 -5.05
N LEU A 81 -0.27 1.07 -4.30
CA LEU A 81 -1.29 2.09 -4.04
C LEU A 81 -1.78 2.75 -5.34
N ASN A 82 -0.85 3.14 -6.22
CA ASN A 82 -1.18 3.72 -7.51
C ASN A 82 -1.95 2.74 -8.41
N PHE A 83 -1.55 1.47 -8.44
CA PHE A 83 -2.24 0.42 -9.20
C PHE A 83 -3.70 0.26 -8.74
N ILE A 84 -3.94 0.24 -7.43
CA ILE A 84 -5.29 0.11 -6.87
C ILE A 84 -6.11 1.37 -7.15
N SER A 85 -5.51 2.56 -7.04
CA SER A 85 -6.18 3.83 -7.34
C SER A 85 -6.60 3.90 -8.82
N SER A 86 -5.73 3.48 -9.74
CA SER A 86 -6.03 3.50 -11.18
C SER A 86 -7.10 2.49 -11.56
N ASN A 87 -7.14 1.33 -10.92
CA ASN A 87 -8.20 0.33 -11.16
C ASN A 87 -9.56 0.75 -10.57
N LYS A 88 -9.59 1.63 -9.56
CA LYS A 88 -10.83 2.23 -9.05
C LYS A 88 -11.40 3.31 -9.98
N SER A 89 -10.57 3.99 -10.77
CA SER A 89 -11.02 5.06 -11.68
C SER A 89 -11.84 4.57 -12.87
N HIS A 90 -11.94 3.25 -13.10
CA HIS A 90 -12.94 2.70 -14.01
C HIS A 90 -14.38 2.70 -13.46
N ILE A 91 -14.58 3.10 -12.19
CA ILE A 91 -15.89 3.11 -11.53
C ILE A 91 -16.32 4.52 -11.07
N LEU A 92 -15.41 5.49 -10.93
CA LEU A 92 -15.74 6.85 -10.49
C LEU A 92 -14.85 7.90 -11.18
N ASP A 93 -15.49 8.94 -11.69
CA ASP A 93 -14.93 10.05 -12.49
C ASP A 93 -13.62 10.70 -12.00
N ILE A 94 -12.81 11.05 -12.98
CA ILE A 94 -11.38 11.44 -12.98
C ILE A 94 -11.17 12.91 -12.55
N GLU A 95 -11.64 13.42 -11.46
CA GLU A 95 -11.32 14.82 -11.17
C GLU A 95 -10.55 15.12 -9.87
N THR A 96 -10.30 14.14 -8.98
CA THR A 96 -9.76 14.45 -7.64
C THR A 96 -8.33 13.96 -7.35
N ILE A 97 -7.61 13.32 -8.28
CA ILE A 97 -6.29 12.71 -8.00
C ILE A 97 -5.13 13.36 -8.81
N LYS A 98 -5.20 14.65 -9.08
CA LYS A 98 -4.11 15.35 -9.82
C LYS A 98 -2.99 15.94 -8.93
N ASN A 99 -2.97 15.71 -7.62
CA ASN A 99 -2.01 16.36 -6.73
C ASN A 99 -1.21 15.40 -5.83
N LEU A 100 -0.74 14.27 -6.35
CA LEU A 100 0.33 13.54 -5.65
C LEU A 100 1.68 14.06 -6.13
N ARG A 101 2.14 15.16 -5.52
CA ARG A 101 3.50 15.68 -5.66
C ARG A 101 4.50 14.66 -5.07
N GLU A 102 5.65 14.55 -5.73
CA GLU A 102 6.81 13.80 -5.22
C GLU A 102 7.20 14.29 -3.81
N PRO A 103 7.50 13.39 -2.86
CA PRO A 103 7.82 13.80 -1.50
C PRO A 103 9.22 14.42 -1.43
N CYS A 104 9.27 15.65 -0.93
CA CYS A 104 10.49 16.31 -0.45
C CYS A 104 10.73 15.87 1.02
N PRO A 105 11.98 15.65 1.49
CA PRO A 105 12.29 14.94 2.74
C PRO A 105 11.80 15.56 4.06
N SER A 106 11.24 16.77 4.06
CA SER A 106 10.84 17.51 5.26
C SER A 106 9.37 17.37 5.69
N GLN A 107 8.60 16.46 5.08
CA GLN A 107 7.16 16.25 5.38
C GLN A 107 6.85 14.80 5.76
N GLN A 108 7.79 14.08 6.33
CA GLN A 108 7.71 12.63 6.52
C GLN A 108 6.52 12.19 7.40
N GLU A 109 6.23 12.89 8.47
CA GLU A 109 5.12 12.53 9.38
C GLU A 109 3.73 12.75 8.77
N GLN A 110 3.55 13.80 7.94
CA GLN A 110 2.26 14.05 7.27
C GLN A 110 2.02 13.05 6.12
N VAL A 111 3.07 12.62 5.44
CA VAL A 111 3.00 11.61 4.37
C VAL A 111 2.67 10.23 4.95
N GLU A 112 3.25 9.86 6.10
CA GLU A 112 2.96 8.57 6.75
C GLU A 112 1.50 8.46 7.23
N ALA A 113 0.93 9.55 7.75
CA ALA A 113 -0.48 9.60 8.15
C ALA A 113 -1.43 9.51 6.94
N GLN A 114 -1.11 10.17 5.82
CA GLN A 114 -1.87 10.09 4.59
C GLN A 114 -1.81 8.70 3.95
N ASP A 115 -0.63 8.07 3.95
CA ASP A 115 -0.44 6.71 3.46
C ASP A 115 -1.26 5.69 4.24
N LEU A 116 -1.31 5.83 5.57
CA LEU A 116 -2.12 4.96 6.43
C LEU A 116 -3.61 5.15 6.15
N GLN A 117 -4.07 6.39 5.93
CA GLN A 117 -5.46 6.67 5.60
C GLN A 117 -5.85 6.03 4.26
N ILE A 118 -5.00 6.15 3.23
CA ILE A 118 -5.21 5.49 1.93
C ILE A 118 -5.32 3.98 2.09
N LEU A 119 -4.48 3.36 2.93
CA LEU A 119 -4.55 1.92 3.21
C LEU A 119 -5.86 1.54 3.90
N ILE A 120 -6.30 2.31 4.88
CA ILE A 120 -7.58 2.09 5.57
C ILE A 120 -8.74 2.22 4.59
N ASP A 121 -8.76 3.25 3.74
CA ASP A 121 -9.80 3.47 2.74
C ASP A 121 -9.87 2.32 1.72
N MET A 122 -8.74 1.75 1.36
CA MET A 122 -8.66 0.56 0.51
C MET A 122 -9.27 -0.67 1.18
N ILE A 123 -8.93 -0.91 2.46
CA ILE A 123 -9.47 -2.03 3.23
C ILE A 123 -10.99 -1.88 3.34
N VAL A 124 -11.45 -0.68 3.69
CA VAL A 124 -12.87 -0.35 3.83
C VAL A 124 -13.62 -0.55 2.50
N SER A 125 -13.05 -0.10 1.39
CA SER A 125 -13.67 -0.24 0.05
C SER A 125 -13.82 -1.69 -0.42
N ASN A 126 -13.03 -2.61 0.12
CA ASN A 126 -13.14 -4.06 -0.16
C ASN A 126 -14.07 -4.80 0.82
N MET A 127 -14.69 -4.10 1.77
CA MET A 127 -15.67 -4.70 2.68
C MET A 127 -17.02 -4.90 1.99
N PRO A 128 -17.87 -5.82 2.49
CA PRO A 128 -19.27 -5.92 2.08
C PRO A 128 -19.98 -4.56 2.20
N PRO A 129 -20.87 -4.19 1.25
CA PRO A 129 -21.45 -2.83 1.16
C PRO A 129 -22.07 -2.31 2.45
N GLN A 130 -22.83 -3.15 3.17
CA GLN A 130 -23.43 -2.75 4.45
C GLN A 130 -22.39 -2.46 5.53
N ARG A 131 -21.32 -3.27 5.62
CA ARG A 131 -20.22 -3.05 6.57
C ARG A 131 -19.46 -1.78 6.25
N GLN A 132 -19.19 -1.54 4.98
CA GLN A 132 -18.57 -0.32 4.50
C GLN A 132 -19.36 0.93 4.88
N ALA A 133 -20.69 0.91 4.59
CA ALA A 133 -21.61 2.01 4.92
C ALA A 133 -21.61 2.32 6.42
N VAL A 134 -21.76 1.29 7.25
CA VAL A 134 -21.72 1.44 8.72
C VAL A 134 -20.40 2.04 9.20
N TYR A 135 -19.26 1.56 8.67
CA TYR A 135 -17.94 2.08 9.04
C TYR A 135 -17.79 3.56 8.67
N ARG A 136 -18.19 3.95 7.45
CA ARG A 136 -18.11 5.34 6.99
C ARG A 136 -19.00 6.26 7.80
N MET A 137 -20.24 5.90 8.02
CA MET A 137 -21.16 6.68 8.88
C MET A 137 -20.59 6.91 10.28
N SER A 138 -19.95 5.89 10.86
CA SER A 138 -19.35 6.01 12.19
C SER A 138 -18.07 6.86 12.20
N ARG A 139 -17.20 6.75 11.18
CA ARG A 139 -15.86 7.36 11.21
C ARG A 139 -15.74 8.65 10.42
N GLU A 140 -16.46 8.79 9.32
CA GLU A 140 -16.43 9.98 8.46
C GLU A 140 -17.54 10.95 8.83
N GLU A 141 -18.77 10.44 9.12
CA GLU A 141 -19.92 11.27 9.49
C GLU A 141 -20.05 11.46 11.03
N GLY A 142 -19.29 10.70 11.83
CA GLY A 142 -19.30 10.81 13.30
C GLY A 142 -20.59 10.35 13.98
N LEU A 143 -21.44 9.57 13.27
CA LEU A 143 -22.72 9.12 13.78
C LEU A 143 -22.58 8.06 14.88
N THR A 144 -23.46 8.12 15.87
CA THR A 144 -23.60 7.10 16.91
C THR A 144 -24.22 5.82 16.37
N ASN A 145 -24.03 4.71 17.06
CA ASN A 145 -24.64 3.42 16.67
C ASN A 145 -26.19 3.48 16.60
N GLU A 146 -26.80 4.36 17.41
CA GLU A 146 -28.23 4.58 17.42
C GLU A 146 -28.70 5.29 16.14
N GLU A 147 -28.04 6.39 15.78
CA GLU A 147 -28.32 7.16 14.56
C GLU A 147 -28.10 6.32 13.30
N ILE A 148 -27.02 5.52 13.26
CA ILE A 148 -26.75 4.60 12.16
C ILE A 148 -27.85 3.55 12.06
N SER A 149 -28.30 2.98 13.19
CA SER A 149 -29.37 1.99 13.22
C SER A 149 -30.68 2.53 12.65
N GLN A 150 -31.03 3.77 13.01
CA GLN A 150 -32.21 4.47 12.49
C GLN A 150 -32.07 4.79 11.00
N LYS A 151 -30.90 5.33 10.59
CA LYS A 151 -30.61 5.72 9.19
C LYS A 151 -30.63 4.53 8.24
N MET A 152 -30.15 3.36 8.68
CA MET A 152 -30.07 2.14 7.88
C MET A 152 -31.27 1.20 8.06
N GLY A 153 -32.15 1.44 9.01
CA GLY A 153 -33.29 0.54 9.30
C GLY A 153 -32.86 -0.83 9.83
N ILE A 154 -31.75 -0.90 10.58
CA ILE A 154 -31.20 -2.16 11.16
C ILE A 154 -31.10 -2.04 12.67
N GLN A 155 -31.01 -3.16 13.37
CA GLN A 155 -30.86 -3.15 14.82
C GLN A 155 -29.48 -2.60 15.23
N LYS A 156 -29.43 -1.86 16.35
CA LYS A 156 -28.19 -1.34 16.95
C LYS A 156 -27.13 -2.43 17.14
N LYS A 157 -27.54 -3.63 17.54
CA LYS A 157 -26.65 -4.79 17.67
C LYS A 157 -26.01 -5.20 16.36
N THR A 158 -26.74 -5.06 15.25
CA THR A 158 -26.21 -5.33 13.90
C THR A 158 -25.18 -4.28 13.51
N VAL A 159 -25.39 -3.00 13.85
CA VAL A 159 -24.39 -1.93 13.66
C VAL A 159 -23.10 -2.25 14.43
N GLU A 160 -23.19 -2.61 15.71
CA GLU A 160 -22.04 -2.99 16.53
C GLU A 160 -21.27 -4.17 15.92
N ASN A 161 -21.99 -5.19 15.42
CA ASN A 161 -21.36 -6.34 14.77
C ASN A 161 -20.63 -5.93 13.49
N HIS A 162 -21.22 -5.08 12.64
CA HIS A 162 -20.55 -4.57 11.43
C HIS A 162 -19.30 -3.77 11.77
N LEU A 163 -19.33 -2.91 12.79
CA LEU A 163 -18.17 -2.14 13.24
C LEU A 163 -17.07 -3.06 13.78
N ASN A 164 -17.41 -4.05 14.60
CA ASN A 164 -16.43 -4.99 15.12
C ASN A 164 -15.75 -5.80 14.01
N LEU A 165 -16.52 -6.24 13.01
CA LEU A 165 -15.99 -6.95 11.85
C LEU A 165 -15.12 -6.04 10.99
N ALA A 166 -15.52 -4.77 10.77
CA ALA A 166 -14.72 -3.80 10.02
C ALA A 166 -13.37 -3.54 10.70
N LEU A 167 -13.38 -3.30 12.02
CA LEU A 167 -12.16 -3.14 12.81
C LEU A 167 -11.29 -4.41 12.82
N GLY A 168 -11.91 -5.58 12.80
CA GLY A 168 -11.24 -6.88 12.67
C GLY A 168 -10.50 -7.01 11.34
N ASP A 169 -11.14 -6.63 10.23
CA ASP A 169 -10.56 -6.66 8.89
C ASP A 169 -9.36 -5.68 8.80
N ILE A 170 -9.52 -4.47 9.33
CA ILE A 170 -8.43 -3.47 9.37
C ILE A 170 -7.24 -4.01 10.20
N ARG A 171 -7.49 -4.52 11.41
CA ARG A 171 -6.42 -5.09 12.27
C ARG A 171 -5.70 -6.26 11.61
N LYS A 172 -6.44 -7.13 10.92
CA LYS A 172 -5.87 -8.28 10.22
C LYS A 172 -4.92 -7.83 9.10
N MET A 173 -5.31 -6.84 8.32
CA MET A 173 -4.48 -6.30 7.25
C MET A 173 -3.27 -5.55 7.80
N LEU A 174 -3.43 -4.75 8.86
CA LEU A 174 -2.29 -4.09 9.53
C LEU A 174 -1.30 -5.10 10.10
N LYS A 175 -1.77 -6.22 10.71
CA LYS A 175 -0.88 -7.29 11.17
C LYS A 175 -0.10 -7.93 10.02
N ILE A 176 -0.76 -8.19 8.88
CA ILE A 176 -0.09 -8.71 7.69
C ILE A 176 0.97 -7.71 7.21
N LEU A 177 0.64 -6.42 7.19
CA LEU A 177 1.58 -5.36 6.82
C LEU A 177 2.80 -5.34 7.75
N ILE A 178 2.59 -5.39 9.07
CA ILE A 178 3.66 -5.44 10.07
C ILE A 178 4.52 -6.71 9.91
N LEU A 179 3.89 -7.88 9.69
CA LEU A 179 4.63 -9.13 9.46
C LEU A 179 5.44 -9.10 8.16
N LEU A 180 4.93 -8.47 7.11
CA LEU A 180 5.66 -8.26 5.86
C LEU A 180 6.81 -7.28 6.05
N LEU A 181 6.62 -6.22 6.84
CA LEU A 181 7.68 -5.29 7.23
C LEU A 181 8.77 -6.00 8.04
N CYS A 182 8.42 -6.82 9.03
CA CYS A 182 9.39 -7.60 9.81
C CYS A 182 10.16 -8.64 8.97
N LYS A 183 9.56 -9.16 7.89
CA LYS A 183 10.27 -10.03 6.93
C LYS A 183 11.10 -9.25 5.92
N TRP A 184 10.84 -7.94 5.78
CA TRP A 184 11.58 -7.08 4.88
C TRP A 184 12.89 -6.58 5.50
N VAL A 185 12.92 -6.37 6.83
CA VAL A 185 14.11 -6.05 7.61
C VAL A 185 14.90 -7.33 7.90
#